data_a065cd1ef85ef2c884b815beb8379dca
#
_entry.id   a065cd1ef85ef2c884b815beb8379dca
#
_cell.length_a   1.000
_cell.length_b   1.000
_cell.length_c   1.000
_cell.angle_alpha   90.00
_cell.angle_beta   90.00
_cell.angle_gamma   90.00
#
_symmetry.space_group_name_H-M   'P 1'
#
loop_
_entity.id
_entity.type
_entity.pdbx_description
1 polymer ?
#
loop_
_entity_poly.entity_id
_entity_poly.type
_entity_poly.pdbx_seq_one_letter_code
_entity_poly.pdbx_strand_id
1 'polypeptide(L)'
;KGLSADHKVKKLGLSEVGDPFIDYDVLISTNLRSRDFLLKAIKECDLLIIDEAHRVSPNGQAYKELLIQFDKESKNESKLLGLTASPERRTGDQKDQLGLAFDAIIDCADIDELIKEGVLVPADYKSFFIHDLELESMDISTGDFPIEQLSNAIIKSSMIEYACNIYLKEKEKIEGKAISAWFCPDVLVAEETKRQIERINLNVELI
;
A
#
# COMPACT_ATOMS: atom_id res chain seq x y z
N LYS A 1 -0.75 18.15 18.71
CA LYS A 1 0.46 18.98 18.94
C LYS A 1 1.55 18.32 18.12
N GLY A 2 2.06 18.99 17.05
CA GLY A 2 3.19 18.47 16.28
C GLY A 2 4.42 18.27 17.15
N LEU A 3 5.34 17.40 16.70
CA LEU A 3 6.65 17.25 17.31
C LEU A 3 7.29 18.63 17.44
N SER A 4 7.85 18.94 18.63
CA SER A 4 8.54 20.21 18.84
C SER A 4 9.78 20.27 17.94
N ALA A 5 10.25 21.49 17.64
CA ALA A 5 11.44 21.70 16.79
C ALA A 5 12.74 21.06 17.34
N ASP A 6 12.69 20.52 18.55
CA ASP A 6 13.85 19.93 19.24
C ASP A 6 13.99 18.41 19.04
N HIS A 7 12.98 17.74 18.45
CA HIS A 7 13.05 16.30 18.19
C HIS A 7 13.87 15.99 16.94
N LYS A 8 14.83 15.10 17.08
CA LYS A 8 15.66 14.63 15.96
C LYS A 8 15.03 13.41 15.30
N VAL A 9 14.74 13.55 14.01
CA VAL A 9 14.13 12.51 13.17
C VAL A 9 15.12 11.99 12.15
N LYS A 10 15.24 10.67 12.04
CA LYS A 10 16.08 10.00 11.04
C LYS A 10 15.27 9.05 10.18
N LYS A 11 15.44 9.16 8.85
CA LYS A 11 15.00 8.14 7.90
C LYS A 11 16.14 7.17 7.63
N LEU A 12 15.91 5.89 7.88
CA LEU A 12 16.94 4.86 7.70
C LEU A 12 17.23 4.55 6.24
N GLY A 13 18.52 4.42 5.91
CA GLY A 13 19.01 3.95 4.62
C GLY A 13 19.05 2.42 4.51
N LEU A 14 19.81 1.91 3.52
CA LEU A 14 19.93 0.47 3.26
C LEU A 14 20.89 -0.25 4.22
N SER A 15 21.89 0.47 4.75
CA SER A 15 22.92 -0.08 5.63
C SER A 15 23.23 0.91 6.74
N GLU A 16 22.58 0.75 7.89
CA GLU A 16 22.84 1.56 9.07
C GLU A 16 23.61 0.74 10.10
N VAL A 17 24.58 1.38 10.73
CA VAL A 17 25.40 0.77 11.79
C VAL A 17 25.50 1.73 12.99
N GLY A 18 25.67 1.20 14.18
CA GLY A 18 25.81 1.97 15.40
C GLY A 18 24.66 1.79 16.37
N ASP A 19 24.51 2.74 17.28
CA ASP A 19 23.40 2.82 18.23
C ASP A 19 22.22 3.53 17.57
N PRO A 20 21.03 2.92 17.53
CA PRO A 20 19.87 3.49 16.86
C PRO A 20 19.36 4.79 17.46
N PHE A 21 19.49 5.00 18.77
CA PHE A 21 18.89 6.13 19.48
C PHE A 21 19.87 7.12 20.12
N ILE A 22 21.19 6.94 19.90
CA ILE A 22 22.17 7.85 20.53
C ILE A 22 21.99 9.31 20.14
N ASP A 23 21.50 9.56 18.91
CA ASP A 23 21.35 10.89 18.34
C ASP A 23 19.94 11.23 17.87
N TYR A 24 18.97 10.30 17.98
CA TYR A 24 17.65 10.44 17.38
C TYR A 24 16.53 9.97 18.30
N ASP A 25 15.44 10.74 18.34
CA ASP A 25 14.23 10.40 19.09
C ASP A 25 13.25 9.59 18.23
N VAL A 26 13.29 9.74 16.90
CA VAL A 26 12.39 9.09 15.95
C VAL A 26 13.17 8.48 14.80
N LEU A 27 12.96 7.19 14.56
CA LEU A 27 13.51 6.47 13.42
C LEU A 27 12.41 6.12 12.44
N ILE A 28 12.62 6.42 11.15
CA ILE A 28 11.68 6.10 10.08
C ILE A 28 12.36 5.15 9.09
N SER A 29 11.75 4.01 8.82
CA SER A 29 12.26 3.03 7.87
C SER A 29 11.17 2.55 6.93
N THR A 30 11.53 2.28 5.67
CA THR A 30 10.65 1.60 4.74
C THR A 30 10.96 0.11 4.77
N ASN A 31 9.97 -0.69 5.14
CA ASN A 31 10.12 -2.13 5.25
C ASN A 31 11.40 -2.52 6.04
N LEU A 32 11.81 -3.72 5.96
CA LEU A 32 12.95 -4.26 6.72
C LEU A 32 14.33 -3.82 6.22
N ARG A 33 14.44 -2.59 5.70
CA ARG A 33 15.76 -2.02 5.38
C ARG A 33 16.58 -1.88 6.65
N SER A 34 17.87 -2.18 6.57
CA SER A 34 18.78 -2.13 7.73
C SER A 34 18.27 -3.01 8.88
N ARG A 35 17.87 -4.25 8.58
CA ARG A 35 17.21 -5.17 9.49
C ARG A 35 17.90 -5.29 10.85
N ASP A 36 19.21 -5.50 10.89
CA ASP A 36 19.96 -5.65 12.15
C ASP A 36 19.90 -4.38 13.00
N PHE A 37 19.90 -3.22 12.35
CA PHE A 37 19.75 -1.94 13.02
C PHE A 37 18.34 -1.76 13.58
N LEU A 38 17.29 -2.13 12.81
CA LEU A 38 15.90 -2.11 13.28
C LEU A 38 15.66 -3.06 14.45
N LEU A 39 16.24 -4.26 14.43
CA LEU A 39 16.13 -5.22 15.52
C LEU A 39 16.80 -4.70 16.80
N LYS A 40 17.89 -3.94 16.70
CA LYS A 40 18.47 -3.23 17.85
C LYS A 40 17.55 -2.10 18.35
N ALA A 41 17.00 -1.30 17.41
CA ALA A 41 16.10 -0.21 17.75
C ALA A 41 14.84 -0.69 18.50
N ILE A 42 14.29 -1.83 18.10
CA ILE A 42 13.10 -2.42 18.74
C ILE A 42 13.32 -2.72 20.23
N LYS A 43 14.52 -3.10 20.63
CA LYS A 43 14.84 -3.38 22.04
C LYS A 43 14.75 -2.14 22.93
N GLU A 44 14.93 -0.98 22.35
CA GLU A 44 15.06 0.29 23.08
C GLU A 44 13.91 1.26 22.83
N CYS A 45 13.08 1.02 21.81
CA CYS A 45 11.96 1.91 21.50
C CYS A 45 10.84 1.80 22.55
N ASP A 46 10.22 2.92 22.85
CA ASP A 46 9.03 2.99 23.70
C ASP A 46 7.74 2.76 22.88
N LEU A 47 7.77 3.07 21.58
CA LEU A 47 6.65 2.91 20.67
C LEU A 47 7.14 2.45 19.29
N LEU A 48 6.58 1.35 18.81
CA LEU A 48 6.72 0.88 17.44
C LEU A 48 5.42 1.18 16.66
N ILE A 49 5.53 1.98 15.59
CA ILE A 49 4.41 2.28 14.71
C ILE A 49 4.60 1.55 13.38
N ILE A 50 3.59 0.81 12.95
CA ILE A 50 3.57 0.13 11.65
C ILE A 50 2.47 0.75 10.80
N ASP A 51 2.86 1.43 9.73
CA ASP A 51 1.93 1.92 8.72
C ASP A 51 1.54 0.79 7.77
N GLU A 52 0.33 0.87 7.19
CA GLU A 52 -0.27 -0.20 6.38
C GLU A 52 -0.29 -1.55 7.12
N ALA A 53 -0.70 -1.52 8.39
CA ALA A 53 -0.66 -2.64 9.30
C ALA A 53 -1.44 -3.88 8.79
N HIS A 54 -2.39 -3.70 7.88
CA HIS A 54 -3.06 -4.82 7.21
C HIS A 54 -2.11 -5.76 6.47
N ARG A 55 -0.88 -5.30 6.16
CA ARG A 55 0.19 -6.13 5.56
C ARG A 55 0.95 -6.97 6.57
N VAL A 56 0.77 -6.70 7.87
CA VAL A 56 1.40 -7.48 8.92
C VAL A 56 0.77 -8.87 8.95
N SER A 57 1.57 -9.88 8.64
CA SER A 57 1.17 -11.27 8.78
C SER A 57 2.15 -11.94 9.75
N PRO A 58 1.68 -12.48 10.88
CA PRO A 58 2.53 -13.23 11.80
C PRO A 58 3.17 -14.46 11.15
N ASN A 59 2.58 -14.97 10.08
CA ASN A 59 3.11 -16.07 9.27
C ASN A 59 3.97 -15.60 8.09
N GLY A 60 3.94 -14.31 7.77
CA GLY A 60 4.76 -13.70 6.72
C GLY A 60 6.19 -13.47 7.21
N GLN A 61 7.19 -13.95 6.45
CA GLN A 61 8.61 -13.83 6.82
C GLN A 61 9.03 -12.38 7.12
N ALA A 62 8.43 -11.39 6.47
CA ALA A 62 8.85 -10.00 6.58
C ALA A 62 8.62 -9.38 7.96
N TYR A 63 7.49 -9.64 8.59
CA TYR A 63 7.12 -9.04 9.88
C TYR A 63 7.25 -10.00 11.06
N LYS A 64 7.25 -11.31 10.80
CA LYS A 64 7.30 -12.34 11.85
C LYS A 64 8.45 -12.14 12.82
N GLU A 65 9.65 -11.95 12.30
CA GLU A 65 10.83 -11.81 13.13
C GLU A 65 10.83 -10.48 13.91
N LEU A 66 10.34 -9.40 13.28
CA LEU A 66 10.20 -8.09 13.89
C LEU A 66 9.22 -8.14 15.08
N LEU A 67 8.06 -8.77 14.91
CA LEU A 67 7.06 -8.94 15.97
C LEU A 67 7.55 -9.86 17.08
N ILE A 68 8.22 -10.96 16.75
CA ILE A 68 8.82 -11.89 17.75
C ILE A 68 9.88 -11.17 18.58
N GLN A 69 10.70 -10.34 17.96
CA GLN A 69 11.73 -9.59 18.68
C GLN A 69 11.12 -8.50 19.54
N PHE A 70 10.10 -7.81 19.02
CA PHE A 70 9.37 -6.80 19.81
C PHE A 70 8.74 -7.42 21.04
N ASP A 71 8.05 -8.55 20.93
CA ASP A 71 7.40 -9.24 22.04
C ASP A 71 8.40 -9.75 23.08
N LYS A 72 9.56 -10.26 22.66
CA LYS A 72 10.55 -10.86 23.56
C LYS A 72 11.53 -9.88 24.17
N GLU A 73 11.92 -8.84 23.46
CA GLU A 73 13.09 -8.03 23.76
C GLU A 73 12.77 -6.54 23.95
N SER A 74 11.53 -6.11 23.67
CA SER A 74 11.12 -4.73 23.95
C SER A 74 11.06 -4.47 25.46
N LYS A 75 11.18 -3.23 25.84
CA LYS A 75 10.98 -2.81 27.23
C LYS A 75 9.56 -3.17 27.69
N ASN A 76 9.39 -3.54 28.96
CA ASN A 76 8.10 -3.99 29.52
C ASN A 76 6.90 -3.05 29.29
N GLU A 77 7.14 -1.78 28.94
CA GLU A 77 6.11 -0.77 28.71
C GLU A 77 6.00 -0.33 27.25
N SER A 78 6.79 -0.92 26.34
CA SER A 78 6.76 -0.58 24.92
C SER A 78 5.41 -0.90 24.32
N LYS A 79 4.93 -0.03 23.42
CA LYS A 79 3.64 -0.15 22.75
C LYS A 79 3.80 -0.42 21.27
N LEU A 80 2.90 -1.23 20.71
CA LEU A 80 2.75 -1.48 19.29
C LEU A 80 1.50 -0.79 18.77
N LEU A 81 1.64 0.06 17.75
CA LEU A 81 0.55 0.75 17.09
C LEU A 81 0.54 0.40 15.61
N GLY A 82 -0.56 -0.15 15.12
CA GLY A 82 -0.81 -0.35 13.69
C GLY A 82 -1.73 0.73 13.14
N LEU A 83 -1.38 1.29 12.00
CA LEU A 83 -2.22 2.23 11.25
C LEU A 83 -2.67 1.55 9.95
N THR A 84 -3.96 1.55 9.64
CA THR A 84 -4.49 1.00 8.39
C THR A 84 -5.86 1.58 8.07
N ALA A 85 -6.15 1.76 6.79
CA ALA A 85 -7.48 2.11 6.32
C ALA A 85 -8.37 0.87 6.08
N SER A 86 -7.80 -0.34 6.08
CA SER A 86 -8.50 -1.59 5.80
C SER A 86 -8.08 -2.68 6.79
N PRO A 87 -8.63 -2.68 8.02
CA PRO A 87 -8.26 -3.66 9.04
C PRO A 87 -8.70 -5.09 8.68
N GLU A 88 -9.76 -5.23 7.89
CA GLU A 88 -10.26 -6.52 7.45
C GLU A 88 -9.52 -7.02 6.21
N ARG A 89 -8.69 -8.04 6.38
CA ARG A 89 -8.06 -8.75 5.27
C ARG A 89 -8.85 -10.02 4.95
N ARG A 90 -9.68 -9.96 3.91
CA ARG A 90 -10.42 -11.13 3.39
C ARG A 90 -9.55 -11.92 2.41
N THR A 91 -8.57 -12.67 2.87
CA THR A 91 -7.86 -13.62 2.04
C THR A 91 -8.03 -15.03 2.61
N GLY A 92 -8.93 -15.81 2.03
CA GLY A 92 -9.13 -17.24 2.30
C GLY A 92 -9.48 -17.57 3.76
N ASP A 93 -9.08 -18.75 4.22
CA ASP A 93 -9.33 -19.26 5.59
C ASP A 93 -8.54 -18.54 6.71
N GLN A 94 -7.83 -17.46 6.38
CA GLN A 94 -7.02 -16.71 7.32
C GLN A 94 -7.80 -15.50 7.87
N LYS A 95 -8.89 -15.80 8.57
CA LYS A 95 -9.58 -14.80 9.38
C LYS A 95 -8.64 -14.33 10.50
N ASP A 96 -8.52 -13.01 10.66
CA ASP A 96 -7.95 -12.34 11.82
C ASP A 96 -6.43 -12.43 12.03
N GLN A 97 -5.64 -12.29 10.95
CA GLN A 97 -4.18 -12.22 11.13
C GLN A 97 -3.73 -10.99 11.94
N LEU A 98 -4.48 -9.89 11.92
CA LEU A 98 -4.19 -8.72 12.75
C LEU A 98 -4.41 -8.99 14.23
N GLY A 99 -5.43 -9.76 14.60
CA GLY A 99 -5.68 -10.18 15.99
C GLY A 99 -4.60 -11.06 16.59
N LEU A 100 -3.67 -11.60 15.78
CA LEU A 100 -2.49 -12.29 16.28
C LEU A 100 -1.32 -11.34 16.60
N ALA A 101 -1.38 -10.09 16.13
CA ALA A 101 -0.33 -9.09 16.31
C ALA A 101 -0.77 -7.91 17.17
N PHE A 102 -2.07 -7.62 17.23
CA PHE A 102 -2.62 -6.47 17.94
C PHE A 102 -3.76 -6.93 18.87
N ASP A 103 -3.77 -6.40 20.09
CA ASP A 103 -4.76 -6.75 21.13
C ASP A 103 -6.12 -6.11 20.91
N ALA A 104 -6.18 -4.99 20.21
CA ALA A 104 -7.41 -4.23 19.98
C ALA A 104 -7.38 -3.47 18.63
N ILE A 105 -8.57 -3.23 18.09
CA ILE A 105 -8.80 -2.35 16.95
C ILE A 105 -9.62 -1.15 17.43
N ILE A 106 -9.21 0.04 17.01
CA ILE A 106 -9.93 1.29 17.30
C ILE A 106 -10.33 1.91 15.96
N ASP A 107 -11.62 1.96 15.71
CA ASP A 107 -12.17 2.66 14.55
C ASP A 107 -12.22 4.16 14.86
N CYS A 108 -11.53 4.95 14.05
CA CYS A 108 -11.41 6.40 14.27
C CYS A 108 -12.54 7.20 13.64
N ALA A 109 -12.99 6.81 12.43
CA ALA A 109 -14.10 7.45 11.72
C ALA A 109 -14.62 6.56 10.59
N ASP A 110 -15.91 6.63 10.30
CA ASP A 110 -16.53 6.00 9.14
C ASP A 110 -16.27 6.82 7.88
N ILE A 111 -16.16 6.17 6.71
CA ILE A 111 -16.02 6.81 5.40
C ILE A 111 -17.18 7.79 5.14
N ASP A 112 -18.41 7.40 5.48
CA ASP A 112 -19.59 8.25 5.29
C ASP A 112 -19.57 9.50 6.16
N GLU A 113 -19.03 9.41 7.37
CA GLU A 113 -18.82 10.57 8.26
C GLU A 113 -17.78 11.51 7.68
N LEU A 114 -16.65 10.97 7.22
CA LEU A 114 -15.59 11.76 6.61
C LEU A 114 -16.02 12.46 5.30
N ILE A 115 -16.92 11.84 4.54
CA ILE A 115 -17.53 12.46 3.35
C ILE A 115 -18.46 13.60 3.77
N LYS A 116 -19.31 13.40 4.78
CA LYS A 116 -20.21 14.45 5.30
C LYS A 116 -19.45 15.65 5.86
N GLU A 117 -18.32 15.41 6.49
CA GLU A 117 -17.44 16.46 7.02
C GLU A 117 -16.58 17.13 5.94
N GLY A 118 -16.61 16.65 4.71
CA GLY A 118 -15.83 17.19 3.60
C GLY A 118 -14.33 16.85 3.64
N VAL A 119 -13.95 15.88 4.47
CA VAL A 119 -12.57 15.36 4.55
C VAL A 119 -12.28 14.42 3.40
N LEU A 120 -13.25 13.60 3.02
CA LEU A 120 -13.21 12.74 1.84
C LEU A 120 -14.25 13.19 0.81
N VAL A 121 -13.97 12.89 -0.46
CA VAL A 121 -14.93 13.09 -1.56
C VAL A 121 -15.67 11.77 -1.83
N PRO A 122 -16.96 11.81 -2.19
CA PRO A 122 -17.67 10.60 -2.60
C PRO A 122 -17.05 10.03 -3.89
N ALA A 123 -16.94 8.71 -3.95
CA ALA A 123 -16.44 8.00 -5.13
C ALA A 123 -17.60 7.45 -5.96
N ASP A 124 -17.56 7.67 -7.28
CA ASP A 124 -18.45 7.02 -8.25
C ASP A 124 -17.73 5.80 -8.85
N TYR A 125 -18.13 4.60 -8.42
CA TYR A 125 -17.51 3.34 -8.86
C TYR A 125 -18.20 2.83 -10.14
N LYS A 126 -17.39 2.59 -11.18
CA LYS A 126 -17.85 2.01 -12.43
C LYS A 126 -17.04 0.75 -12.76
N SER A 127 -17.74 -0.33 -13.06
CA SER A 127 -17.12 -1.57 -13.51
C SER A 127 -17.47 -1.83 -14.97
N PHE A 128 -16.50 -2.30 -15.74
CA PHE A 128 -16.65 -2.56 -17.16
C PHE A 128 -16.22 -3.98 -17.50
N PHE A 129 -16.95 -4.62 -18.40
CA PHE A 129 -16.62 -5.95 -18.89
C PHE A 129 -15.83 -5.85 -20.19
N ILE A 130 -14.70 -6.54 -20.27
CA ILE A 130 -13.84 -6.58 -21.45
C ILE A 130 -13.98 -7.97 -22.09
N HIS A 131 -14.66 -8.04 -23.23
CA HIS A 131 -15.04 -9.31 -23.85
C HIS A 131 -13.89 -10.12 -24.44
N ASP A 132 -12.82 -9.45 -24.87
CA ASP A 132 -11.64 -10.06 -25.50
C ASP A 132 -10.47 -10.24 -24.54
N LEU A 133 -10.70 -10.07 -23.23
CA LEU A 133 -9.71 -10.33 -22.19
C LEU A 133 -9.81 -11.80 -21.75
N GLU A 134 -8.89 -12.62 -22.23
CA GLU A 134 -8.87 -14.07 -21.97
C GLU A 134 -8.17 -14.36 -20.62
N LEU A 135 -8.96 -14.58 -19.56
CA LEU A 135 -8.46 -14.93 -18.22
C LEU A 135 -8.70 -16.40 -17.84
N GLU A 136 -9.61 -17.10 -18.54
CA GLU A 136 -10.07 -18.45 -18.17
C GLU A 136 -8.98 -19.52 -18.21
N SER A 137 -7.93 -19.29 -19.00
CA SER A 137 -6.80 -20.24 -19.13
C SER A 137 -5.69 -20.01 -18.11
N MET A 138 -5.81 -19.01 -17.24
CA MET A 138 -4.76 -18.66 -16.28
C MET A 138 -4.86 -19.49 -15.01
N ASP A 139 -3.72 -19.94 -14.51
CA ASP A 139 -3.64 -20.66 -13.23
C ASP A 139 -3.68 -19.67 -12.07
N ILE A 140 -4.80 -19.67 -11.34
CA ILE A 140 -5.04 -18.87 -10.15
C ILE A 140 -4.89 -19.64 -8.84
N SER A 141 -4.19 -20.78 -8.87
CA SER A 141 -3.99 -21.65 -7.70
C SER A 141 -3.37 -20.94 -6.50
N THR A 142 -2.66 -19.83 -6.71
CA THR A 142 -2.07 -18.97 -5.66
C THR A 142 -3.01 -17.88 -5.14
N GLY A 143 -4.24 -17.79 -5.69
CA GLY A 143 -5.21 -16.74 -5.33
C GLY A 143 -5.07 -15.44 -6.13
N ASP A 144 -4.02 -15.29 -6.95
CA ASP A 144 -3.78 -14.15 -7.84
C ASP A 144 -3.44 -14.61 -9.25
N PHE A 145 -3.66 -13.75 -10.24
CA PHE A 145 -3.24 -14.01 -11.62
C PHE A 145 -1.71 -13.92 -11.74
N PRO A 146 -1.07 -14.83 -12.50
CA PRO A 146 0.34 -14.70 -12.83
C PRO A 146 0.58 -13.38 -13.62
N ILE A 147 1.40 -12.50 -13.08
CA ILE A 147 1.56 -11.12 -13.61
C ILE A 147 1.92 -11.11 -15.09
N GLU A 148 2.87 -11.95 -15.52
CA GLU A 148 3.29 -12.02 -16.91
C GLU A 148 2.15 -12.46 -17.87
N GLN A 149 1.34 -13.45 -17.48
CA GLN A 149 0.21 -13.90 -18.27
C GLN A 149 -0.88 -12.83 -18.34
N LEU A 150 -1.18 -12.19 -17.20
CA LEU A 150 -2.15 -11.10 -17.12
C LEU A 150 -1.73 -9.92 -18.00
N SER A 151 -0.48 -9.50 -17.93
CA SER A 151 0.06 -8.41 -18.73
C SER A 151 -0.02 -8.70 -20.22
N ASN A 152 0.34 -9.90 -20.63
CA ASN A 152 0.23 -10.33 -22.03
C ASN A 152 -1.22 -10.34 -22.51
N ALA A 153 -2.17 -10.78 -21.68
CA ALA A 153 -3.59 -10.79 -22.03
C ALA A 153 -4.12 -9.34 -22.17
N ILE A 154 -3.77 -8.45 -21.25
CA ILE A 154 -4.16 -7.03 -21.29
C ILE A 154 -3.64 -6.37 -22.58
N ILE A 155 -2.38 -6.56 -22.92
CA ILE A 155 -1.76 -5.94 -24.10
C ILE A 155 -2.38 -6.45 -25.41
N LYS A 156 -2.76 -7.73 -25.46
CA LYS A 156 -3.41 -8.33 -26.64
C LYS A 156 -4.89 -7.98 -26.78
N SER A 157 -5.53 -7.60 -25.70
CA SER A 157 -6.95 -7.24 -25.67
C SER A 157 -7.18 -5.77 -26.02
N SER A 158 -8.44 -5.41 -26.20
CA SER A 158 -8.89 -4.02 -26.37
C SER A 158 -8.95 -3.22 -25.06
N MET A 159 -8.52 -3.77 -23.94
CA MET A 159 -8.73 -3.21 -22.60
C MET A 159 -8.17 -1.79 -22.47
N ILE A 160 -6.92 -1.55 -22.90
CA ILE A 160 -6.27 -0.23 -22.76
C ILE A 160 -6.98 0.81 -23.64
N GLU A 161 -7.29 0.47 -24.89
CA GLU A 161 -8.04 1.34 -25.79
C GLU A 161 -9.42 1.68 -25.22
N TYR A 162 -10.11 0.68 -24.69
CA TYR A 162 -11.42 0.86 -24.07
C TYR A 162 -11.35 1.79 -22.85
N ALA A 163 -10.36 1.59 -21.99
CA ALA A 163 -10.11 2.45 -20.83
C ALA A 163 -9.80 3.90 -21.24
N CYS A 164 -9.01 4.12 -22.29
CA CYS A 164 -8.76 5.45 -22.86
C CYS A 164 -10.06 6.11 -23.34
N ASN A 165 -10.93 5.37 -24.00
CA ASN A 165 -12.22 5.89 -24.48
C ASN A 165 -13.16 6.23 -23.32
N ILE A 166 -13.17 5.44 -22.26
CA ILE A 166 -13.93 5.77 -21.03
C ILE A 166 -13.39 7.06 -20.41
N TYR A 167 -12.06 7.15 -20.24
CA TYR A 167 -11.46 8.35 -19.69
C TYR A 167 -11.84 9.62 -20.46
N LEU A 168 -11.79 9.59 -21.78
CA LEU A 168 -12.19 10.73 -22.62
C LEU A 168 -13.64 11.15 -22.35
N LYS A 169 -14.57 10.19 -22.30
CA LYS A 169 -15.99 10.46 -22.02
C LYS A 169 -16.22 11.01 -20.61
N GLU A 170 -15.50 10.51 -19.61
CA GLU A 170 -15.64 11.00 -18.24
C GLU A 170 -14.98 12.37 -18.07
N LYS A 171 -13.85 12.61 -18.75
CA LYS A 171 -13.16 13.90 -18.75
C LYS A 171 -14.04 15.03 -19.24
N GLU A 172 -14.89 14.79 -20.28
CA GLU A 172 -15.82 15.79 -20.81
C GLU A 172 -16.86 16.28 -19.80
N LYS A 173 -17.12 15.49 -18.74
CA LYS A 173 -18.08 15.83 -17.68
C LYS A 173 -17.46 16.66 -16.56
N ILE A 174 -16.12 16.79 -16.54
CA ILE A 174 -15.39 17.45 -15.47
C ILE A 174 -15.15 18.92 -15.87
N GLU A 175 -15.68 19.84 -15.08
CA GLU A 175 -15.35 21.25 -15.21
C GLU A 175 -13.94 21.51 -14.71
N GLY A 176 -13.06 22.03 -15.55
CA GLY A 176 -11.69 22.36 -15.23
C GLY A 176 -10.68 21.28 -15.63
N LYS A 177 -9.61 21.10 -14.81
CA LYS A 177 -8.52 20.17 -15.10
C LYS A 177 -8.85 18.77 -14.58
N ALA A 178 -9.09 17.83 -15.49
CA ALA A 178 -9.19 16.42 -15.14
C ALA A 178 -7.78 15.82 -14.89
N ILE A 179 -7.60 15.16 -13.76
CA ILE A 179 -6.38 14.42 -13.40
C ILE A 179 -6.78 12.96 -13.22
N SER A 180 -6.00 12.04 -13.78
CA SER A 180 -6.22 10.60 -13.64
C SER A 180 -4.94 9.89 -13.22
N ALA A 181 -5.09 8.84 -12.39
CA ALA A 181 -4.03 7.89 -12.08
C ALA A 181 -4.42 6.52 -12.64
N TRP A 182 -3.49 5.86 -13.32
CA TRP A 182 -3.69 4.57 -13.96
C TRP A 182 -2.79 3.54 -13.29
N PHE A 183 -3.40 2.56 -12.64
CA PHE A 183 -2.71 1.48 -11.98
C PHE A 183 -2.62 0.27 -12.91
N CYS A 184 -1.41 -0.08 -13.30
CA CYS A 184 -1.13 -1.20 -14.19
C CYS A 184 -0.49 -2.36 -13.39
N PRO A 185 -0.68 -3.62 -13.82
CA PRO A 185 -0.12 -4.78 -13.13
C PRO A 185 1.42 -4.80 -13.14
N ASP A 186 2.03 -4.27 -14.19
CA ASP A 186 3.48 -4.15 -14.31
C ASP A 186 3.92 -2.98 -15.19
N VAL A 187 5.24 -2.80 -15.34
CA VAL A 187 5.85 -1.74 -16.13
C VAL A 187 5.53 -1.89 -17.62
N LEU A 188 5.43 -3.11 -18.12
CA LEU A 188 5.18 -3.37 -19.55
C LEU A 188 3.79 -2.86 -19.97
N VAL A 189 2.77 -3.15 -19.14
CA VAL A 189 1.41 -2.63 -19.36
C VAL A 189 1.37 -1.11 -19.17
N ALA A 190 2.11 -0.57 -18.21
CA ALA A 190 2.17 0.87 -17.98
C ALA A 190 2.78 1.62 -19.18
N GLU A 191 3.84 1.09 -19.77
CA GLU A 191 4.47 1.65 -20.97
C GLU A 191 3.55 1.59 -22.20
N GLU A 192 2.83 0.48 -22.40
CA GLU A 192 1.86 0.38 -23.49
C GLU A 192 0.67 1.33 -23.27
N THR A 193 0.17 1.42 -22.04
CA THR A 193 -0.89 2.36 -21.66
C THR A 193 -0.45 3.80 -21.94
N LYS A 194 0.77 4.18 -21.55
CA LYS A 194 1.35 5.49 -21.86
C LYS A 194 1.34 5.75 -23.36
N ARG A 195 1.84 4.80 -24.17
CA ARG A 195 1.86 4.91 -25.63
C ARG A 195 0.46 5.17 -26.23
N GLN A 196 -0.56 4.48 -25.74
CA GLN A 196 -1.93 4.66 -26.22
C GLN A 196 -2.55 6.00 -25.77
N ILE A 197 -2.26 6.45 -24.55
CA ILE A 197 -2.69 7.76 -24.04
C ILE A 197 -2.03 8.89 -24.85
N GLU A 198 -0.76 8.79 -25.19
CA GLU A 198 -0.05 9.78 -26.01
C GLU A 198 -0.62 9.87 -27.44
N ARG A 199 -1.08 8.74 -28.01
CA ARG A 199 -1.75 8.73 -29.35
C ARG A 199 -3.04 9.52 -29.40
N ILE A 200 -3.72 9.69 -28.26
CA ILE A 200 -4.93 10.51 -28.15
C ILE A 200 -4.65 11.95 -27.67
N ASN A 201 -3.37 12.40 -27.81
CA ASN A 201 -2.89 13.74 -27.48
C ASN A 201 -3.10 14.15 -26.01
N LEU A 202 -2.96 13.22 -25.10
CA LEU A 202 -2.94 13.50 -23.66
C LEU A 202 -1.50 13.41 -23.13
N ASN A 203 -1.17 14.32 -22.21
CA ASN A 203 0.11 14.28 -21.51
C ASN A 203 0.04 13.24 -20.40
N VAL A 204 1.03 12.36 -20.35
CA VAL A 204 1.14 11.30 -19.35
C VAL A 204 2.58 11.14 -18.88
N GLU A 205 2.77 10.85 -17.61
CA GLU A 205 4.07 10.57 -17.00
C GLU A 205 4.01 9.19 -16.32
N LEU A 206 5.09 8.42 -16.46
CA LEU A 206 5.29 7.19 -15.66
C LEU A 206 6.02 7.57 -14.37
N ILE A 207 5.53 7.06 -13.25
CA ILE A 207 6.06 7.27 -11.91
C ILE A 207 6.65 5.97 -11.36
#